data_90e1f69d2ca664483f3b6ca3ce1663f7
#
_entry.id   90e1f69d2ca664483f3b6ca3ce1663f7
#
_cell.length_a   1.000
_cell.length_b   1.000
_cell.length_c   1.000
_cell.angle_alpha   90.00
_cell.angle_beta   90.00
_cell.angle_gamma   90.00
#
_symmetry.space_group_name_H-M   'P 1'
#
loop_
_entity.id
_entity.type
_entity.pdbx_description
1 polymer ?
#
loop_
_entity_poly.entity_id
_entity_poly.type
_entity_poly.pdbx_seq_one_letter_code
_entity_poly.pdbx_strand_id
1 'polypeptide(L)'
;MRYAMVIDLDKCIGCQTCAVVCKMHHAQSQGTWWNRVFTQGSEYHQSAVGSEDGYKIEYLPVSCQMCDNAPCERVCPTGATYKNEEGMILVDYNRCIGCRTCMAACPYGVRQFNWKNPKKEKESMGYEYGYPFDVKEEPNRLVYTQNRPTGVVEKCTFCVEYVKDGELPACVRACPGKARFFGDLDDPNSVVSKLIKTRQVFRLKEEYGTEPKVYYLSSVKTKNSKDSWGEMKPEMAATVN
;
A
#
# COMPACT_ATOMS: atom_id res chain seq x y z
N MET A 1 -10.25 -10.08 -14.38
CA MET A 1 -10.41 -8.99 -13.39
C MET A 1 -9.06 -8.63 -12.83
N ARG A 2 -8.68 -7.36 -12.85
CA ARG A 2 -7.39 -6.88 -12.28
C ARG A 2 -7.63 -5.62 -11.46
N TYR A 3 -7.63 -5.74 -10.16
CA TYR A 3 -7.84 -4.59 -9.29
C TYR A 3 -6.66 -3.62 -9.29
N ALA A 4 -6.99 -2.33 -9.32
CA ALA A 4 -6.04 -1.22 -9.26
C ALA A 4 -6.55 -0.08 -8.38
N MET A 5 -5.63 0.79 -8.02
CA MET A 5 -5.91 2.02 -7.28
C MET A 5 -5.40 3.23 -8.06
N VAL A 6 -6.17 4.30 -8.06
CA VAL A 6 -5.75 5.62 -8.55
C VAL A 6 -5.75 6.57 -7.37
N ILE A 7 -4.69 7.33 -7.20
CA ILE A 7 -4.52 8.34 -6.14
C ILE A 7 -4.35 9.71 -6.79
N ASP A 8 -5.28 10.59 -6.53
CA ASP A 8 -5.26 11.98 -7.01
C ASP A 8 -4.47 12.84 -6.01
N LEU A 9 -3.26 13.21 -6.38
CA LEU A 9 -2.37 13.98 -5.51
C LEU A 9 -2.84 15.41 -5.33
N ASP A 10 -3.59 15.97 -6.29
CA ASP A 10 -4.14 17.32 -6.19
C ASP A 10 -5.26 17.39 -5.13
N LYS A 11 -5.91 16.27 -4.84
CA LYS A 11 -6.94 16.16 -3.81
C LYS A 11 -6.39 15.67 -2.46
N CYS A 12 -5.15 15.21 -2.43
CA CYS A 12 -4.55 14.68 -1.21
C CYS A 12 -4.11 15.80 -0.30
N ILE A 13 -4.75 15.93 0.86
CA ILE A 13 -4.44 16.95 1.88
C ILE A 13 -3.45 16.47 2.95
N GLY A 14 -2.83 15.30 2.78
CA GLY A 14 -1.82 14.78 3.74
C GLY A 14 -2.34 14.40 5.11
N CYS A 15 -3.65 14.26 5.31
CA CYS A 15 -4.30 14.09 6.63
C CYS A 15 -3.99 12.77 7.36
N GLN A 16 -3.25 11.84 6.77
CA GLN A 16 -2.87 10.53 7.32
C GLN A 16 -4.06 9.57 7.59
N THR A 17 -5.32 9.97 7.36
CA THR A 17 -6.50 9.13 7.62
C THR A 17 -6.39 7.75 6.96
N CYS A 18 -5.88 7.68 5.71
CA CYS A 18 -5.69 6.43 5.01
C CYS A 18 -4.65 5.49 5.67
N ALA A 19 -3.64 6.04 6.34
CA ALA A 19 -2.67 5.27 7.10
C ALA A 19 -3.26 4.77 8.42
N VAL A 20 -3.94 5.66 9.15
CA VAL A 20 -4.56 5.35 10.44
C VAL A 20 -5.67 4.33 10.30
N VAL A 21 -6.61 4.52 9.37
CA VAL A 21 -7.71 3.55 9.16
C VAL A 21 -7.19 2.19 8.73
N CYS A 22 -6.15 2.15 7.88
CA CYS A 22 -5.50 0.90 7.49
C CYS A 22 -4.89 0.19 8.70
N LYS A 23 -4.22 0.95 9.57
CA LYS A 23 -3.62 0.41 10.81
C LYS A 23 -4.67 -0.15 11.75
N MET A 24 -5.74 0.58 11.97
CA MET A 24 -6.84 0.16 12.86
C MET A 24 -7.58 -1.05 12.29
N HIS A 25 -8.02 -0.97 11.03
CA HIS A 25 -8.79 -2.04 10.38
C HIS A 25 -8.02 -3.37 10.35
N HIS A 26 -6.73 -3.33 10.01
CA HIS A 26 -5.92 -4.54 9.93
C HIS A 26 -5.23 -4.90 11.25
N ALA A 27 -5.52 -4.21 12.36
CA ALA A 27 -4.88 -4.45 13.65
C ALA A 27 -3.36 -4.59 13.54
N GLN A 28 -2.71 -3.64 12.87
CA GLN A 28 -1.26 -3.67 12.67
C GLN A 28 -0.55 -3.35 13.99
N SER A 29 0.52 -4.08 14.28
CA SER A 29 1.34 -3.90 15.47
C SER A 29 1.95 -2.49 15.55
N GLN A 30 2.32 -2.05 16.74
CA GLN A 30 3.05 -0.80 16.93
C GLN A 30 4.30 -0.76 16.05
N GLY A 31 4.54 0.37 15.37
CA GLY A 31 5.64 0.54 14.42
C GLY A 31 5.38 -0.01 13.01
N THR A 32 4.37 -0.86 12.81
CA THR A 32 4.01 -1.41 11.50
C THR A 32 3.01 -0.51 10.77
N TRP A 33 3.30 -0.18 9.52
CA TRP A 33 2.45 0.66 8.67
C TRP A 33 2.39 0.10 7.24
N TRP A 34 1.25 -0.40 6.81
CA TRP A 34 1.06 -0.90 5.44
C TRP A 34 0.79 0.23 4.44
N ASN A 35 0.39 1.38 4.93
CA ASN A 35 0.14 2.58 4.15
C ASN A 35 0.79 3.77 4.86
N ARG A 36 1.52 4.61 4.12
CA ARG A 36 2.23 5.79 4.63
C ARG A 36 1.94 6.96 3.72
N VAL A 37 2.02 8.17 4.25
CA VAL A 37 1.95 9.39 3.45
C VAL A 37 3.24 10.15 3.67
N PHE A 38 4.02 10.31 2.62
CA PHE A 38 5.26 11.06 2.62
C PHE A 38 5.04 12.49 2.19
N THR A 39 5.91 13.40 2.62
CA THR A 39 6.00 14.77 2.12
C THR A 39 7.26 14.93 1.27
N GLN A 40 7.16 15.69 0.18
CA GLN A 40 8.28 15.94 -0.69
C GLN A 40 9.27 16.94 -0.05
N GLY A 41 10.57 16.69 -0.24
CA GLY A 41 11.63 17.68 -0.02
C GLY A 41 12.05 17.92 1.43
N SER A 42 11.63 17.08 2.36
CA SER A 42 11.95 17.25 3.77
C SER A 42 12.61 16.00 4.37
N GLU A 43 13.68 16.19 5.11
CA GLU A 43 14.21 15.18 6.04
C GLU A 43 13.30 14.99 7.25
N TYR A 44 12.52 16.02 7.57
CA TYR A 44 11.54 16.04 8.64
C TYR A 44 10.14 16.13 8.01
N HIS A 45 9.25 15.27 8.42
CA HIS A 45 7.86 15.26 7.94
C HIS A 45 7.21 16.64 8.05
N GLN A 46 6.50 17.07 7.00
CA GLN A 46 5.66 18.26 6.96
C GLN A 46 6.36 19.61 6.71
N SER A 47 7.56 19.62 6.14
CA SER A 47 8.16 20.89 5.73
C SER A 47 7.68 21.31 4.35
N ALA A 48 7.35 22.59 4.20
CA ALA A 48 7.07 23.20 2.91
C ALA A 48 8.38 23.34 2.10
N VAL A 49 8.27 23.18 0.79
CA VAL A 49 9.34 23.39 -0.17
C VAL A 49 9.01 24.61 -1.00
N GLY A 50 9.97 25.51 -1.23
CA GLY A 50 9.77 26.71 -2.04
C GLY A 50 10.74 27.81 -1.71
N SER A 51 10.51 28.95 -2.35
CA SER A 51 11.23 30.21 -2.18
C SER A 51 10.25 31.34 -1.87
N GLU A 52 10.74 32.58 -1.87
CA GLU A 52 9.93 33.76 -1.68
C GLU A 52 8.76 33.89 -2.69
N ASP A 53 8.86 33.21 -3.83
CA ASP A 53 7.81 33.16 -4.89
C ASP A 53 6.68 32.19 -4.59
N GLY A 54 6.78 31.39 -3.54
CA GLY A 54 5.73 30.48 -3.07
C GLY A 54 6.25 29.24 -2.37
N TYR A 55 5.55 28.85 -1.31
CA TYR A 55 5.78 27.61 -0.59
C TYR A 55 4.72 26.58 -0.96
N LYS A 56 5.12 25.31 -1.13
CA LYS A 56 4.20 24.24 -1.41
C LYS A 56 4.55 22.98 -0.60
N ILE A 57 3.55 22.23 -0.20
CA ILE A 57 3.69 20.93 0.40
C ILE A 57 3.02 19.91 -0.52
N GLU A 58 3.75 18.90 -0.95
CA GLU A 58 3.23 17.79 -1.74
C GLU A 58 3.20 16.52 -0.90
N TYR A 59 2.13 15.76 -1.02
CA TYR A 59 1.92 14.53 -0.27
C TYR A 59 1.91 13.34 -1.22
N LEU A 60 2.64 12.28 -0.84
CA LEU A 60 2.67 11.02 -1.59
C LEU A 60 2.21 9.86 -0.70
N PRO A 61 0.96 9.43 -0.82
CA PRO A 61 0.49 8.22 -0.16
C PRO A 61 1.07 6.98 -0.84
N VAL A 62 1.79 6.14 -0.09
CA VAL A 62 2.43 4.92 -0.59
C VAL A 62 1.97 3.71 0.19
N SER A 63 1.50 2.69 -0.53
CA SER A 63 1.19 1.36 -0.03
C SER A 63 1.76 0.30 -0.96
N CYS A 64 1.43 -0.98 -0.78
CA CYS A 64 1.82 -1.99 -1.76
C CYS A 64 1.30 -1.63 -3.15
N GLN A 65 2.19 -1.66 -4.15
CA GLN A 65 1.90 -1.27 -5.52
C GLN A 65 1.17 -2.36 -6.31
N MET A 66 0.95 -3.54 -5.74
CA MET A 66 0.25 -4.67 -6.37
C MET A 66 0.73 -4.98 -7.79
N CYS A 67 2.04 -5.05 -7.96
CA CYS A 67 2.74 -5.16 -9.23
C CYS A 67 2.27 -6.37 -10.06
N ASP A 68 2.10 -6.17 -11.38
CA ASP A 68 1.83 -7.30 -12.29
C ASP A 68 3.07 -8.16 -12.50
N ASN A 69 4.25 -7.54 -12.51
CA ASN A 69 5.55 -8.22 -12.54
C ASN A 69 6.23 -8.11 -11.17
N ALA A 70 5.71 -8.84 -10.18
CA ALA A 70 6.08 -8.68 -8.78
C ALA A 70 7.41 -9.35 -8.41
N PRO A 71 8.51 -8.62 -8.14
CA PRO A 71 9.78 -9.26 -7.76
C PRO A 71 9.66 -10.01 -6.43
N CYS A 72 8.83 -9.54 -5.54
CA CYS A 72 8.62 -10.18 -4.23
C CYS A 72 7.91 -11.54 -4.29
N GLU A 73 7.17 -11.84 -5.36
CA GLU A 73 6.59 -13.15 -5.63
C GLU A 73 7.68 -14.11 -6.12
N ARG A 74 8.50 -13.66 -7.09
CA ARG A 74 9.55 -14.49 -7.70
C ARG A 74 10.62 -14.95 -6.71
N VAL A 75 10.94 -14.13 -5.72
CA VAL A 75 11.99 -14.47 -4.73
C VAL A 75 11.46 -15.24 -3.51
N CYS A 76 10.18 -15.58 -3.46
CA CYS A 76 9.60 -16.27 -2.31
C CYS A 76 9.91 -17.77 -2.37
N PRO A 77 10.76 -18.32 -1.48
CA PRO A 77 11.20 -19.71 -1.60
C PRO A 77 10.08 -20.72 -1.29
N THR A 78 9.07 -20.30 -0.53
CA THR A 78 7.95 -21.18 -0.13
C THR A 78 6.70 -20.96 -0.96
N GLY A 79 6.72 -20.00 -1.90
CA GLY A 79 5.52 -19.57 -2.64
C GLY A 79 4.44 -18.95 -1.74
N ALA A 80 4.81 -18.49 -0.54
CA ALA A 80 3.88 -17.80 0.35
C ALA A 80 3.40 -16.46 -0.22
N THR A 81 4.27 -15.74 -0.94
CA THR A 81 3.84 -14.57 -1.72
C THR A 81 3.44 -15.05 -3.11
N TYR A 82 2.23 -14.71 -3.53
CA TYR A 82 1.66 -15.15 -4.80
C TYR A 82 0.69 -14.11 -5.35
N LYS A 83 0.35 -14.24 -6.62
CA LYS A 83 -0.71 -13.47 -7.29
C LYS A 83 -1.98 -14.31 -7.33
N ASN A 84 -3.11 -13.76 -6.87
CA ASN A 84 -4.40 -14.43 -7.00
C ASN A 84 -5.06 -14.18 -8.38
N GLU A 85 -6.22 -14.78 -8.60
CA GLU A 85 -6.96 -14.68 -9.87
C GLU A 85 -7.41 -13.24 -10.19
N GLU A 86 -7.58 -12.40 -9.17
CA GLU A 86 -7.95 -10.99 -9.30
C GLU A 86 -6.70 -10.08 -9.45
N GLY A 87 -5.53 -10.66 -9.65
CA GLY A 87 -4.27 -9.97 -9.86
C GLY A 87 -3.69 -9.32 -8.59
N MET A 88 -4.24 -9.59 -7.41
CA MET A 88 -3.70 -9.08 -6.16
C MET A 88 -2.49 -9.89 -5.71
N ILE A 89 -1.42 -9.21 -5.31
CA ILE A 89 -0.28 -9.89 -4.67
C ILE A 89 -0.61 -10.05 -3.18
N LEU A 90 -0.71 -11.29 -2.74
CA LEU A 90 -1.05 -11.64 -1.36
C LEU A 90 0.08 -12.41 -0.68
N VAL A 91 -0.07 -12.68 0.61
CA VAL A 91 0.85 -13.50 1.41
C VAL A 91 0.02 -14.55 2.13
N ASP A 92 0.35 -15.81 1.91
CA ASP A 92 -0.18 -16.91 2.70
C ASP A 92 0.60 -17.00 4.01
N TYR A 93 -0.04 -16.63 5.11
CA TYR A 93 0.59 -16.62 6.44
C TYR A 93 0.92 -18.00 6.97
N ASN A 94 0.26 -19.06 6.46
CA ASN A 94 0.57 -20.45 6.83
C ASN A 94 1.86 -20.96 6.19
N ARG A 95 2.25 -20.41 5.03
CA ARG A 95 3.47 -20.78 4.29
C ARG A 95 4.64 -19.86 4.53
N CYS A 96 4.40 -18.65 5.06
CA CYS A 96 5.45 -17.65 5.24
C CYS A 96 6.40 -18.06 6.35
N ILE A 97 7.67 -18.29 6.02
CA ILE A 97 8.75 -18.62 6.97
C ILE A 97 9.52 -17.40 7.49
N GLY A 98 9.12 -16.18 7.09
CA GLY A 98 9.74 -14.95 7.56
C GLY A 98 11.17 -14.68 7.10
N CYS A 99 11.64 -15.30 6.02
CA CYS A 99 13.00 -15.13 5.51
C CYS A 99 13.34 -13.69 5.05
N ARG A 100 12.33 -12.82 4.89
CA ARG A 100 12.43 -11.39 4.52
C ARG A 100 13.01 -11.11 3.13
N THR A 101 13.34 -12.09 2.33
CA THR A 101 13.88 -11.91 0.96
C THR A 101 12.95 -11.02 0.11
N CYS A 102 11.63 -11.17 0.27
CA CYS A 102 10.64 -10.34 -0.42
C CYS A 102 10.63 -8.86 0.03
N MET A 103 11.15 -8.55 1.23
CA MET A 103 11.33 -7.17 1.69
C MET A 103 12.51 -6.53 0.96
N ALA A 104 13.63 -7.24 0.85
CA ALA A 104 14.81 -6.79 0.13
C ALA A 104 14.54 -6.61 -1.38
N ALA A 105 13.72 -7.48 -1.97
CA ALA A 105 13.36 -7.42 -3.38
C ALA A 105 12.34 -6.33 -3.74
N CYS A 106 11.64 -5.74 -2.75
CA CYS A 106 10.62 -4.74 -3.00
C CYS A 106 11.22 -3.35 -3.19
N PRO A 107 11.17 -2.73 -4.40
CA PRO A 107 11.77 -1.42 -4.62
C PRO A 107 11.04 -0.29 -3.90
N TYR A 108 9.82 -0.54 -3.42
CA TYR A 108 8.96 0.46 -2.74
C TYR A 108 9.11 0.44 -1.21
N GLY A 109 9.81 -0.54 -0.61
CA GLY A 109 9.98 -0.65 0.85
C GLY A 109 8.67 -0.81 1.64
N VAL A 110 7.61 -1.36 1.01
CA VAL A 110 6.25 -1.40 1.60
C VAL A 110 5.93 -2.70 2.32
N ARG A 111 6.86 -3.64 2.35
CA ARG A 111 6.69 -4.88 3.12
C ARG A 111 7.20 -4.69 4.54
N GLN A 112 6.43 -5.17 5.49
CA GLN A 112 6.72 -5.07 6.92
C GLN A 112 6.94 -6.45 7.50
N PHE A 113 7.80 -6.57 8.49
CA PHE A 113 7.99 -7.83 9.21
C PHE A 113 7.25 -7.75 10.55
N ASN A 114 6.48 -8.78 10.86
CA ASN A 114 5.73 -8.86 12.10
C ASN A 114 6.61 -9.38 13.23
N TRP A 115 7.21 -8.48 13.99
CA TRP A 115 8.06 -8.79 15.14
C TRP A 115 7.29 -9.13 16.41
N LYS A 116 6.03 -8.68 16.50
CA LYS A 116 5.21 -8.77 17.70
C LYS A 116 3.96 -9.59 17.43
N ASN A 117 3.32 -10.07 18.48
CA ASN A 117 2.02 -10.73 18.36
C ASN A 117 0.90 -9.68 18.40
N PRO A 118 0.18 -9.42 17.30
CA PRO A 118 -0.88 -8.41 17.26
C PRO A 118 -1.99 -8.67 18.28
N LYS A 119 -2.28 -9.94 18.56
CA LYS A 119 -3.29 -10.33 19.54
C LYS A 119 -2.92 -9.86 20.95
N LYS A 120 -1.68 -10.09 21.38
CA LYS A 120 -1.21 -9.66 22.71
C LYS A 120 -1.18 -8.14 22.83
N GLU A 121 -0.82 -7.43 21.76
CA GLU A 121 -0.86 -5.96 21.75
C GLU A 121 -2.28 -5.42 21.84
N LYS A 122 -3.25 -6.02 21.14
CA LYS A 122 -4.66 -5.67 21.23
C LYS A 122 -5.22 -5.85 22.64
N GLU A 123 -4.97 -7.02 23.25
CA GLU A 123 -5.41 -7.32 24.61
C GLU A 123 -4.87 -6.27 25.61
N SER A 124 -3.62 -5.83 25.42
CA SER A 124 -3.02 -4.79 26.28
C SER A 124 -3.61 -3.40 26.08
N MET A 125 -4.19 -3.11 24.92
CA MET A 125 -4.82 -1.81 24.59
C MET A 125 -6.31 -1.77 24.86
N GLY A 126 -6.94 -2.91 25.17
CA GLY A 126 -8.35 -3.01 25.59
C GLY A 126 -9.38 -2.73 24.50
N TYR A 127 -9.03 -2.91 23.22
CA TYR A 127 -9.99 -2.73 22.13
C TYR A 127 -9.87 -3.79 21.02
N GLU A 128 -11.01 -4.08 20.41
CA GLU A 128 -11.11 -4.89 19.20
C GLU A 128 -11.43 -4.01 18.00
N TYR A 129 -10.56 -4.03 17.01
CA TYR A 129 -10.76 -3.34 15.72
C TYR A 129 -10.58 -4.30 14.56
N GLY A 130 -11.20 -3.94 13.44
CA GLY A 130 -10.99 -4.56 12.17
C GLY A 130 -12.03 -5.60 11.78
N TYR A 131 -11.74 -6.34 10.75
CA TYR A 131 -12.59 -7.39 10.21
C TYR A 131 -12.44 -8.66 11.09
N PRO A 132 -13.52 -9.17 11.69
CA PRO A 132 -13.44 -10.17 12.76
C PRO A 132 -13.11 -11.57 12.26
N PHE A 133 -13.13 -11.81 10.96
CA PHE A 133 -13.00 -13.14 10.37
C PHE A 133 -11.69 -13.31 9.61
N ASP A 134 -11.18 -14.53 9.61
CA ASP A 134 -10.08 -14.93 8.75
C ASP A 134 -10.56 -15.08 7.31
N VAL A 135 -9.77 -14.61 6.34
CA VAL A 135 -10.02 -14.83 4.91
C VAL A 135 -9.04 -15.84 4.38
N LYS A 136 -9.57 -16.89 3.78
CA LYS A 136 -8.80 -17.95 3.14
C LYS A 136 -9.09 -18.01 1.65
N GLU A 137 -8.07 -18.32 0.87
CA GLU A 137 -8.17 -18.65 -0.54
C GLU A 137 -7.82 -20.11 -0.79
N GLU A 138 -8.29 -20.68 -1.87
CA GLU A 138 -7.96 -22.04 -2.28
C GLU A 138 -6.49 -22.13 -2.78
N PRO A 139 -5.80 -23.19 -2.45
CA PRO A 139 -6.12 -24.30 -1.54
C PRO A 139 -5.81 -23.97 -0.07
N ASN A 140 -6.73 -23.36 0.65
CA ASN A 140 -6.67 -23.06 2.08
C ASN A 140 -5.53 -22.12 2.52
N ARG A 141 -5.23 -21.12 1.71
CA ARG A 141 -4.25 -20.07 1.98
C ARG A 141 -4.84 -19.01 2.91
N LEU A 142 -4.25 -18.80 4.06
CA LEU A 142 -4.66 -17.74 4.99
C LEU A 142 -4.09 -16.40 4.54
N VAL A 143 -4.91 -15.54 3.93
CA VAL A 143 -4.49 -14.28 3.31
C VAL A 143 -4.82 -13.04 4.13
N TYR A 144 -5.74 -13.17 5.05
CA TYR A 144 -6.09 -12.15 6.01
C TYR A 144 -6.45 -12.76 7.36
N THR A 145 -5.93 -12.17 8.42
CA THR A 145 -6.30 -12.41 9.82
C THR A 145 -5.87 -11.23 10.66
N GLN A 146 -6.63 -10.89 11.66
CA GLN A 146 -6.20 -9.91 12.67
C GLN A 146 -5.11 -10.46 13.59
N ASN A 147 -5.06 -11.76 13.75
CA ASN A 147 -4.11 -12.46 14.62
C ASN A 147 -2.94 -13.05 13.82
N ARG A 148 -2.28 -12.21 13.03
CA ARG A 148 -1.12 -12.64 12.23
C ARG A 148 -0.05 -13.26 13.14
N PRO A 149 0.55 -14.40 12.73
CA PRO A 149 1.65 -14.99 13.46
C PRO A 149 2.84 -14.03 13.58
N THR A 150 3.57 -14.10 14.68
CA THR A 150 4.89 -13.46 14.78
C THR A 150 5.85 -14.13 13.80
N GLY A 151 6.75 -13.36 13.19
CA GLY A 151 7.76 -13.90 12.29
C GLY A 151 7.34 -14.02 10.83
N VAL A 152 6.18 -13.48 10.43
CA VAL A 152 5.75 -13.43 9.03
C VAL A 152 5.96 -12.04 8.43
N VAL A 153 6.01 -11.98 7.10
CA VAL A 153 6.02 -10.70 6.36
C VAL A 153 4.59 -10.32 6.01
N GLU A 154 4.24 -9.08 6.27
CA GLU A 154 2.92 -8.52 5.99
C GLU A 154 3.00 -7.27 5.10
N LYS A 155 1.90 -6.90 4.48
CA LYS A 155 1.77 -5.74 3.60
C LYS A 155 0.31 -5.43 3.30
N CYS A 156 0.02 -4.30 2.67
CA CYS A 156 -1.31 -4.00 2.15
C CYS A 156 -1.85 -5.13 1.25
N THR A 157 -3.08 -5.56 1.49
CA THR A 157 -3.79 -6.62 0.77
C THR A 157 -4.84 -6.08 -0.21
N PHE A 158 -4.93 -4.76 -0.41
CA PHE A 158 -6.09 -4.06 -1.00
C PHE A 158 -7.40 -4.29 -0.22
N CYS A 159 -7.30 -4.66 1.06
CA CYS A 159 -8.44 -5.06 1.88
C CYS A 159 -9.22 -6.20 1.20
N VAL A 160 -8.52 -7.29 0.88
CA VAL A 160 -9.09 -8.47 0.21
C VAL A 160 -10.38 -8.96 0.87
N GLU A 161 -10.48 -8.82 2.19
CA GLU A 161 -11.66 -9.13 2.99
C GLU A 161 -12.88 -8.30 2.60
N TYR A 162 -12.72 -6.99 2.40
CA TYR A 162 -13.78 -6.10 1.96
C TYR A 162 -14.09 -6.27 0.47
N VAL A 163 -13.05 -6.42 -0.35
CA VAL A 163 -13.21 -6.55 -1.80
C VAL A 163 -13.97 -7.83 -2.16
N LYS A 164 -13.76 -8.93 -1.43
CA LYS A 164 -14.54 -10.17 -1.58
C LYS A 164 -16.02 -10.00 -1.25
N ASP A 165 -16.34 -9.08 -0.32
CA ASP A 165 -17.72 -8.74 0.02
C ASP A 165 -18.31 -7.65 -0.90
N GLY A 166 -17.60 -7.27 -1.97
CA GLY A 166 -18.03 -6.24 -2.93
C GLY A 166 -17.86 -4.80 -2.41
N GLU A 167 -17.13 -4.62 -1.31
CA GLU A 167 -16.90 -3.30 -0.72
C GLU A 167 -15.56 -2.69 -1.14
N LEU A 168 -15.45 -1.38 -0.98
CA LEU A 168 -14.22 -0.65 -1.25
C LEU A 168 -13.21 -0.80 -0.09
N PRO A 169 -11.88 -0.76 -0.39
CA PRO A 169 -10.84 -0.73 0.63
C PRO A 169 -11.06 0.37 1.67
N ALA A 170 -10.74 0.08 2.93
CA ALA A 170 -10.93 1.00 4.06
C ALA A 170 -10.30 2.39 3.82
N CYS A 171 -9.10 2.45 3.23
CA CYS A 171 -8.42 3.71 2.93
C CYS A 171 -9.09 4.53 1.81
N VAL A 172 -9.90 3.90 0.96
CA VAL A 172 -10.71 4.59 -0.07
C VAL A 172 -11.95 5.17 0.58
N ARG A 173 -12.68 4.36 1.36
CA ARG A 173 -13.90 4.78 2.04
C ARG A 173 -13.67 5.92 3.03
N ALA A 174 -12.58 5.88 3.77
CA ALA A 174 -12.28 6.84 4.82
C ALA A 174 -11.57 8.12 4.32
N CYS A 175 -11.22 8.23 3.04
CA CYS A 175 -10.49 9.38 2.53
C CYS A 175 -11.38 10.65 2.51
N PRO A 176 -11.13 11.67 3.36
CA PRO A 176 -11.98 12.86 3.42
C PRO A 176 -11.86 13.72 2.16
N GLY A 177 -10.66 13.78 1.55
CA GLY A 177 -10.42 14.49 0.29
C GLY A 177 -10.89 13.72 -0.95
N LYS A 178 -11.43 12.50 -0.79
CA LYS A 178 -11.83 11.61 -1.92
C LYS A 178 -10.74 11.51 -2.99
N ALA A 179 -9.50 11.43 -2.53
CA ALA A 179 -8.32 11.37 -3.38
C ALA A 179 -8.01 9.95 -3.88
N ARG A 180 -8.66 8.92 -3.35
CA ARG A 180 -8.40 7.52 -3.67
C ARG A 180 -9.57 6.90 -4.41
N PHE A 181 -9.27 6.19 -5.49
CA PHE A 181 -10.21 5.45 -6.32
C PHE A 181 -9.74 4.02 -6.45
N PHE A 182 -10.66 3.07 -6.44
CA PHE A 182 -10.38 1.65 -6.56
C PHE A 182 -11.36 1.00 -7.53
N GLY A 183 -10.91 0.02 -8.31
CA GLY A 183 -11.76 -0.69 -9.26
C GLY A 183 -10.98 -1.66 -10.13
N ASP A 184 -11.71 -2.29 -11.06
CA ASP A 184 -11.17 -3.24 -12.02
C ASP A 184 -10.61 -2.51 -13.25
N LEU A 185 -9.37 -2.80 -13.62
CA LEU A 185 -8.73 -2.27 -14.83
C LEU A 185 -9.32 -2.89 -16.12
N ASP A 186 -9.84 -4.10 -16.03
CA ASP A 186 -10.38 -4.82 -17.20
C ASP A 186 -11.81 -4.38 -17.54
N ASP A 187 -12.50 -3.71 -16.58
CA ASP A 187 -13.78 -3.07 -16.85
C ASP A 187 -13.56 -1.64 -17.40
N PRO A 188 -13.89 -1.38 -18.69
CA PRO A 188 -13.75 -0.05 -19.26
C PRO A 188 -14.65 1.00 -18.62
N ASN A 189 -15.72 0.58 -17.92
CA ASN A 189 -16.64 1.47 -17.23
C ASN A 189 -16.23 1.78 -15.79
N SER A 190 -15.23 1.08 -15.25
CA SER A 190 -14.74 1.34 -13.90
C SER A 190 -14.18 2.74 -13.76
N VAL A 191 -14.24 3.29 -12.57
CA VAL A 191 -13.72 4.63 -12.27
C VAL A 191 -12.21 4.72 -12.53
N VAL A 192 -11.46 3.67 -12.21
CA VAL A 192 -10.00 3.65 -12.41
C VAL A 192 -9.64 3.61 -13.88
N SER A 193 -10.32 2.79 -14.69
CA SER A 193 -10.10 2.72 -16.15
C SER A 193 -10.43 4.04 -16.85
N LYS A 194 -11.51 4.70 -16.45
CA LYS A 194 -11.87 6.03 -16.97
C LYS A 194 -10.83 7.09 -16.61
N LEU A 195 -10.39 7.13 -15.36
CA LEU A 195 -9.38 8.10 -14.91
C LEU A 195 -8.05 7.90 -15.63
N ILE A 196 -7.58 6.66 -15.78
CA ILE A 196 -6.31 6.36 -16.47
C ILE A 196 -6.37 6.75 -17.96
N LYS A 197 -7.53 6.60 -18.61
CA LYS A 197 -7.70 6.97 -20.03
C LYS A 197 -7.84 8.48 -20.26
N THR A 198 -8.44 9.19 -19.30
CA THR A 198 -8.82 10.62 -19.49
C THR A 198 -7.87 11.59 -18.82
N ARG A 199 -7.02 11.15 -17.91
CA ARG A 199 -6.12 11.98 -17.14
C ARG A 199 -4.67 11.54 -17.32
N GLN A 200 -3.74 12.45 -17.15
CA GLN A 200 -2.33 12.09 -17.11
C GLN A 200 -2.03 11.37 -15.79
N VAL A 201 -1.52 10.14 -15.89
CA VAL A 201 -1.13 9.29 -14.75
C VAL A 201 0.34 8.96 -14.83
N PHE A 202 0.94 8.70 -13.68
CA PHE A 202 2.27 8.11 -13.57
C PHE A 202 2.26 6.98 -12.53
N ARG A 203 3.26 6.14 -12.57
CA ARG A 203 3.48 5.06 -11.60
C ARG A 203 4.86 5.24 -10.95
N LEU A 204 4.98 4.80 -9.72
CA LEU A 204 6.26 4.90 -9.00
C LEU A 204 7.27 3.90 -9.57
N LYS A 205 8.51 4.35 -9.78
CA LYS A 205 9.66 3.51 -10.11
C LYS A 205 9.41 2.60 -11.33
N GLU A 206 8.87 3.17 -12.40
CA GLU A 206 8.58 2.43 -13.66
C GLU A 206 9.83 1.78 -14.26
N GLU A 207 10.99 2.38 -14.04
CA GLU A 207 12.31 1.91 -14.50
C GLU A 207 12.69 0.53 -13.94
N TYR A 208 12.07 0.10 -12.83
CA TYR A 208 12.30 -1.25 -12.28
C TYR A 208 11.50 -2.36 -12.99
N GLY A 209 10.64 -2.02 -13.96
CA GLY A 209 9.87 -2.98 -14.74
C GLY A 209 8.89 -3.84 -13.91
N THR A 210 8.46 -3.36 -12.76
CA THR A 210 7.59 -4.12 -11.84
C THR A 210 6.11 -4.03 -12.22
N GLU A 211 5.73 -3.14 -13.14
CA GLU A 211 4.36 -2.92 -13.61
C GLU A 211 3.37 -2.67 -12.45
N PRO A 212 3.54 -1.57 -11.69
CA PRO A 212 2.66 -1.27 -10.57
C PRO A 212 1.22 -1.00 -11.02
N LYS A 213 0.24 -1.42 -10.19
CA LYS A 213 -1.19 -1.14 -10.37
C LYS A 213 -1.73 -0.05 -9.44
N VAL A 214 -0.85 0.72 -8.83
CA VAL A 214 -1.21 1.98 -8.17
C VAL A 214 -0.75 3.11 -9.07
N TYR A 215 -1.71 3.91 -9.53
CA TYR A 215 -1.50 5.03 -10.43
C TYR A 215 -1.69 6.33 -9.65
N TYR A 216 -0.93 7.35 -10.02
CA TYR A 216 -0.99 8.66 -9.42
C TYR A 216 -1.41 9.71 -10.45
N LEU A 217 -2.36 10.57 -10.08
CA LEU A 217 -2.75 11.75 -10.84
C LEU A 217 -2.08 12.97 -10.22
N SER A 218 -1.55 13.86 -11.04
CA SER A 218 -1.08 15.17 -10.62
C SER A 218 -1.24 16.16 -11.77
N SER A 219 -1.74 17.36 -11.47
CA SER A 219 -1.82 18.49 -12.42
C SER A 219 -0.46 19.14 -12.64
N VAL A 220 0.47 18.96 -11.72
CA VAL A 220 1.84 19.42 -11.89
C VAL A 220 2.45 18.57 -13.00
N LYS A 221 2.66 19.19 -14.17
CA LYS A 221 3.48 18.60 -15.23
C LYS A 221 4.83 18.28 -14.59
N THR A 222 5.03 17.04 -14.20
CA THR A 222 6.33 16.56 -13.75
C THR A 222 7.26 16.73 -14.95
N LYS A 223 8.01 17.84 -14.98
CA LYS A 223 9.20 17.94 -15.78
C LYS A 223 10.13 16.85 -15.25
N ASN A 224 10.09 15.70 -15.92
CA ASN A 224 10.80 14.47 -15.56
C ASN A 224 10.30 13.82 -14.24
N SER A 225 9.54 12.74 -14.35
CA SER A 225 9.18 11.83 -13.26
C SER A 225 10.40 11.24 -12.53
N LYS A 226 11.60 11.44 -13.06
CA LYS A 226 12.87 11.05 -12.45
C LYS A 226 13.31 11.96 -11.31
N ASP A 227 12.92 13.23 -11.29
CA ASP A 227 13.57 14.23 -10.44
C ASP A 227 12.79 14.57 -9.15
N SER A 228 11.48 14.30 -9.07
CA SER A 228 10.69 14.70 -7.90
C SER A 228 10.39 13.57 -6.89
N TRP A 229 10.30 12.32 -7.35
CA TRP A 229 9.98 11.15 -6.51
C TRP A 229 10.95 9.99 -6.72
N GLY A 230 11.99 10.16 -7.55
CA GLY A 230 12.93 9.10 -7.99
C GLY A 230 13.85 8.57 -6.90
N GLU A 231 14.12 9.35 -5.88
CA GLU A 231 15.01 8.98 -4.78
C GLU A 231 14.27 8.99 -3.44
N MET A 232 13.42 7.99 -3.20
CA MET A 232 13.15 7.62 -1.82
C MET A 232 14.45 7.04 -1.27
N LYS A 233 15.21 7.85 -0.52
CA LYS A 233 16.44 7.39 0.15
C LYS A 233 16.11 6.17 1.02
N PRO A 234 16.94 5.13 1.01
CA PRO A 234 16.73 3.91 1.81
C PRO A 234 16.54 4.20 3.32
N GLU A 235 17.07 5.29 3.79
CA GLU A 235 16.97 5.77 5.17
C GLU A 235 15.53 6.08 5.61
N MET A 236 14.65 6.47 4.68
CA MET A 236 13.22 6.68 4.99
C MET A 236 12.44 5.37 5.22
N ALA A 237 12.99 4.24 4.84
CA ALA A 237 12.41 2.92 5.12
C ALA A 237 12.86 2.35 6.48
N ALA A 238 13.94 2.86 7.05
CA ALA A 238 14.62 2.28 8.22
C ALA A 238 14.30 2.99 9.56
N THR A 239 13.74 4.18 9.55
CA THR A 239 13.48 4.95 10.78
C THR A 239 12.08 4.72 11.34
N VAL A 240 11.76 3.48 11.70
CA VAL A 240 10.75 3.17 12.72
C VAL A 240 11.24 1.91 13.45
N ASN A 241 12.18 2.08 14.34
CA ASN A 241 12.40 1.18 15.46
C ASN A 241 11.45 1.53 16.61
#